data_5c1c87681f9a893a380548657eb420ef
#
_entry.id   5c1c87681f9a893a380548657eb420ef
#
_cell.length_a   1.000
_cell.length_b   1.000
_cell.length_c   1.000
_cell.angle_alpha   90.00
_cell.angle_beta   90.00
_cell.angle_gamma   90.00
#
_symmetry.space_group_name_H-M   'P 1'
#
loop_
_entity.id
_entity.type
_entity.pdbx_description
1 polymer ?
#
loop_
_entity_poly.entity_id
_entity_poly.type
_entity_poly.pdbx_seq_one_letter_code
_entity_poly.pdbx_strand_id
1 'polypeptide(L)'
;MPLTLRLILLALIAIAPVACTLPGGSPTATSSISFMVFGDAAEKAAYERLVAEFRQRHPDIDVTLIHIPGQSDYRKRLGVDFAAGTPADIVLLNYRRYAAFAAKGALEPLGPYLDQSTLLSPGDFYTEAMTPFIWKGVLMCIPQNLSSLAVYYNRDLFRAAGLPDPSPDWTWDDFLQTARTLTQDTDGDGDIDQYGLGTEVSLFRVAPFIWQNGGDLVDHPQTPTRLALDTPAAREAIQWFVDLQVKHRVTPDAVAEAAESSESRFLNGRLGMFLNSRRGVPTYRTITGFDWDVAPLPQGRQRAGILHADAFCMAQVSRQKAAAWTFIEFANSGEGQHIIATTGRTVPSLRIVAGSPAFLDPQARPANSQVFLDSIPFIRTVPIMETWVDIEDLAGEELKRAFYGQATVDQAIAAAIARAQPFFGASQ
;
A
#
# COMPACT_ATOMS: atom_id res chain seq x y z
N MET A 1 72.04 -75.26 23.01
CA MET A 1 72.40 -75.32 21.60
C MET A 1 71.38 -76.13 20.86
N PRO A 2 70.86 -75.88 19.70
CA PRO A 2 70.72 -74.55 18.98
C PRO A 2 69.26 -74.12 18.75
N LEU A 3 69.20 -72.87 18.34
CA LEU A 3 68.00 -72.14 17.88
C LEU A 3 67.34 -72.77 16.65
N THR A 4 65.99 -72.81 16.61
CA THR A 4 65.16 -73.02 15.42
C THR A 4 64.27 -71.83 15.19
N LEU A 5 64.55 -71.12 14.12
CA LEU A 5 63.83 -69.95 13.62
C LEU A 5 62.48 -70.39 13.00
N ARG A 6 61.34 -69.84 13.48
CA ARG A 6 60.04 -69.99 12.84
C ARG A 6 59.67 -68.73 12.13
N LEU A 7 59.63 -68.79 10.78
CA LEU A 7 59.05 -67.77 9.95
C LEU A 7 57.51 -67.71 10.12
N ILE A 8 56.99 -66.58 10.51
CA ILE A 8 55.55 -66.26 10.48
C ILE A 8 55.26 -65.45 9.24
N LEU A 9 54.48 -66.02 8.32
CA LEU A 9 53.99 -65.35 7.08
C LEU A 9 52.79 -64.49 7.47
N LEU A 10 52.95 -63.15 7.42
CA LEU A 10 51.87 -62.18 7.58
C LEU A 10 51.18 -62.00 6.22
N ALA A 11 49.92 -62.45 6.12
CA ALA A 11 49.06 -62.16 5.00
C ALA A 11 48.41 -60.74 5.21
N LEU A 12 48.83 -59.77 4.41
CA LEU A 12 48.18 -58.45 4.35
C LEU A 12 46.84 -58.57 3.58
N ILE A 13 45.72 -58.46 4.29
CA ILE A 13 44.41 -58.25 3.69
C ILE A 13 44.26 -56.78 3.41
N ALA A 14 44.27 -56.40 2.14
CA ALA A 14 43.97 -55.05 1.68
C ALA A 14 42.44 -54.82 1.77
N ILE A 15 41.99 -54.05 2.77
CA ILE A 15 40.64 -53.56 2.85
C ILE A 15 40.54 -52.29 2.00
N ALA A 16 39.91 -52.37 0.82
CA ALA A 16 39.60 -51.21 0.00
C ALA A 16 38.44 -50.44 0.69
N PRO A 17 38.56 -49.12 0.94
CA PRO A 17 37.44 -48.34 1.43
C PRO A 17 36.41 -48.18 0.29
N VAL A 18 35.22 -48.75 0.48
CA VAL A 18 34.03 -48.39 -0.32
C VAL A 18 33.65 -46.99 0.08
N ALA A 19 33.99 -46.02 -0.77
CA ALA A 19 33.47 -44.64 -0.65
C ALA A 19 31.97 -44.67 -0.93
N CYS A 20 31.14 -44.67 0.11
CA CYS A 20 29.73 -44.32 0.00
C CYS A 20 29.66 -42.83 -0.38
N THR A 21 29.45 -42.53 -1.66
CA THR A 21 28.98 -41.24 -2.09
C THR A 21 27.59 -41.03 -1.56
N LEU A 22 27.45 -40.22 -0.52
CA LEU A 22 26.16 -39.66 -0.09
C LEU A 22 25.65 -38.74 -1.18
N PRO A 23 24.50 -39.00 -1.79
CA PRO A 23 23.87 -38.03 -2.68
C PRO A 23 23.13 -37.03 -1.81
N GLY A 24 23.40 -35.73 -1.99
CA GLY A 24 22.52 -34.67 -1.55
C GLY A 24 23.12 -33.66 -0.58
N GLY A 25 24.21 -32.99 -0.98
CA GLY A 25 24.43 -31.64 -0.50
C GLY A 25 23.40 -30.73 -1.19
N SER A 26 22.51 -30.09 -0.44
CA SER A 26 21.72 -28.98 -0.98
C SER A 26 22.68 -28.00 -1.65
N PRO A 27 22.39 -27.50 -2.85
CA PRO A 27 23.25 -26.52 -3.49
C PRO A 27 23.47 -25.35 -2.53
N THR A 28 24.73 -25.08 -2.21
CA THR A 28 25.10 -23.91 -1.42
C THR A 28 24.74 -22.70 -2.27
N ALA A 29 23.89 -21.80 -1.77
CA ALA A 29 23.52 -20.57 -2.46
C ALA A 29 24.81 -19.82 -2.87
N THR A 30 24.89 -19.41 -4.12
CA THR A 30 26.05 -18.68 -4.67
C THR A 30 25.90 -17.16 -4.46
N SER A 31 24.66 -16.70 -4.22
CA SER A 31 24.32 -15.31 -3.95
C SER A 31 23.36 -15.20 -2.77
N SER A 32 23.50 -14.16 -1.97
CA SER A 32 22.56 -13.84 -0.87
C SER A 32 22.12 -12.40 -0.98
N ILE A 33 20.82 -12.16 -0.93
CA ILE A 33 20.19 -10.85 -0.98
C ILE A 33 19.28 -10.63 0.23
N SER A 34 19.08 -9.38 0.58
CA SER A 34 18.15 -8.94 1.62
C SER A 34 16.94 -8.24 1.03
N PHE A 35 15.75 -8.58 1.52
CA PHE A 35 14.48 -8.00 1.10
C PHE A 35 13.73 -7.44 2.31
N MET A 36 13.55 -6.12 2.37
CA MET A 36 12.91 -5.45 3.49
C MET A 36 11.50 -5.00 3.12
N VAL A 37 10.54 -5.38 3.97
CA VAL A 37 9.11 -5.09 3.81
C VAL A 37 8.48 -4.65 5.12
N PHE A 38 7.30 -4.04 5.01
CA PHE A 38 6.42 -3.75 6.15
C PHE A 38 5.08 -4.44 5.96
N GLY A 39 4.27 -4.49 7.03
CA GLY A 39 2.89 -4.94 6.96
C GLY A 39 2.46 -5.76 8.17
N ASP A 40 1.18 -6.16 8.17
CA ASP A 40 0.61 -7.02 9.19
C ASP A 40 1.08 -8.49 9.05
N ALA A 41 0.56 -9.37 9.92
CA ALA A 41 0.94 -10.79 9.93
C ALA A 41 0.56 -11.52 8.62
N ALA A 42 -0.57 -11.14 8.00
CA ALA A 42 -1.01 -11.74 6.75
C ALA A 42 -0.08 -11.34 5.59
N GLU A 43 0.37 -10.08 5.58
CA GLU A 43 1.33 -9.57 4.59
C GLU A 43 2.70 -10.24 4.75
N LYS A 44 3.17 -10.37 6.00
CA LYS A 44 4.41 -11.12 6.30
C LYS A 44 4.34 -12.55 5.76
N ALA A 45 3.25 -13.26 6.05
CA ALA A 45 3.07 -14.63 5.58
C ALA A 45 3.06 -14.73 4.04
N ALA A 46 2.50 -13.74 3.34
CA ALA A 46 2.54 -13.67 1.89
C ALA A 46 3.97 -13.50 1.35
N TYR A 47 4.76 -12.61 1.94
CA TYR A 47 6.16 -12.44 1.54
C TYR A 47 7.02 -13.64 1.90
N GLU A 48 6.78 -14.31 3.04
CA GLU A 48 7.45 -15.56 3.38
C GLU A 48 7.15 -16.65 2.34
N ARG A 49 5.90 -16.75 1.90
CA ARG A 49 5.51 -17.66 0.82
C ARG A 49 6.15 -17.29 -0.52
N LEU A 50 6.17 -16.01 -0.88
CA LEU A 50 6.83 -15.51 -2.08
C LEU A 50 8.33 -15.90 -2.10
N VAL A 51 9.03 -15.70 -0.98
CA VAL A 51 10.44 -16.07 -0.83
C VAL A 51 10.63 -17.58 -0.89
N ALA A 52 9.73 -18.36 -0.29
CA ALA A 52 9.81 -19.82 -0.33
C ALA A 52 9.66 -20.36 -1.77
N GLU A 53 8.69 -19.86 -2.53
CA GLU A 53 8.48 -20.25 -3.94
C GLU A 53 9.66 -19.80 -4.82
N PHE A 54 10.20 -18.60 -4.58
CA PHE A 54 11.39 -18.13 -5.29
C PHE A 54 12.58 -19.07 -5.08
N ARG A 55 12.86 -19.45 -3.82
CA ARG A 55 14.00 -20.35 -3.49
C ARG A 55 13.88 -21.73 -4.15
N GLN A 56 12.68 -22.23 -4.38
CA GLN A 56 12.49 -23.50 -5.09
C GLN A 56 12.92 -23.40 -6.55
N ARG A 57 12.74 -22.24 -7.19
CA ARG A 57 13.06 -21.99 -8.60
C ARG A 57 14.50 -21.52 -8.80
N HIS A 58 15.04 -20.82 -7.81
CA HIS A 58 16.37 -20.23 -7.80
C HIS A 58 17.14 -20.67 -6.55
N PRO A 59 17.50 -21.98 -6.45
CA PRO A 59 18.17 -22.53 -5.28
C PRO A 59 19.60 -21.97 -5.07
N ASP A 60 20.13 -21.30 -6.08
CA ASP A 60 21.41 -20.60 -6.08
C ASP A 60 21.34 -19.17 -5.47
N ILE A 61 20.14 -18.66 -5.18
CA ILE A 61 19.94 -17.34 -4.58
C ILE A 61 19.21 -17.48 -3.24
N ASP A 62 19.90 -17.11 -2.15
CA ASP A 62 19.23 -17.01 -0.84
C ASP A 62 18.65 -15.61 -0.64
N VAL A 63 17.42 -15.53 -0.09
CA VAL A 63 16.72 -14.28 0.18
C VAL A 63 16.43 -14.16 1.67
N THR A 64 17.06 -13.20 2.34
CA THR A 64 16.75 -12.87 3.74
C THR A 64 15.61 -11.86 3.79
N LEU A 65 14.43 -12.29 4.24
CA LEU A 65 13.28 -11.40 4.45
C LEU A 65 13.43 -10.62 5.76
N ILE A 66 13.43 -9.29 5.68
CA ILE A 66 13.45 -8.37 6.82
C ILE A 66 12.06 -7.74 6.93
N HIS A 67 11.28 -8.16 7.92
CA HIS A 67 9.92 -7.67 8.12
C HIS A 67 9.83 -6.72 9.31
N ILE A 68 9.22 -5.55 9.11
CA ILE A 68 8.95 -4.55 10.15
C ILE A 68 7.43 -4.30 10.16
N PRO A 69 6.70 -4.69 11.24
CA PRO A 69 5.24 -4.63 11.25
C PRO A 69 4.68 -3.20 11.09
N GLY A 70 5.28 -2.24 11.79
CA GLY A 70 4.83 -0.85 11.82
C GLY A 70 5.34 -0.06 10.62
N GLN A 71 4.44 0.55 9.83
CA GLN A 71 4.85 1.39 8.69
C GLN A 71 5.70 2.60 9.12
N SER A 72 5.43 3.18 10.29
CA SER A 72 6.23 4.29 10.84
C SER A 72 7.65 3.85 11.16
N ASP A 73 7.81 2.69 11.82
CA ASP A 73 9.12 2.16 12.19
C ASP A 73 9.91 1.67 10.97
N TYR A 74 9.20 1.09 9.99
CA TYR A 74 9.78 0.77 8.68
C TYR A 74 10.40 2.02 8.02
N ARG A 75 9.67 3.13 7.99
CA ARG A 75 10.17 4.40 7.40
C ARG A 75 11.39 4.95 8.13
N LYS A 76 11.36 4.93 9.46
CA LYS A 76 12.52 5.35 10.29
C LYS A 76 13.73 4.48 9.99
N ARG A 77 13.53 3.16 9.96
CA ARG A 77 14.59 2.19 9.68
C ARG A 77 15.19 2.38 8.29
N LEU A 78 14.35 2.54 7.25
CA LEU A 78 14.82 2.87 5.90
C LEU A 78 15.70 4.11 5.88
N GLY A 79 15.25 5.20 6.50
CA GLY A 79 16.03 6.44 6.58
C GLY A 79 17.40 6.24 7.21
N VAL A 80 17.47 5.48 8.30
CA VAL A 80 18.72 5.17 9.01
C VAL A 80 19.63 4.29 8.13
N ASP A 81 19.11 3.22 7.55
CA ASP A 81 19.89 2.26 6.78
C ASP A 81 20.48 2.89 5.51
N PHE A 82 19.68 3.72 4.79
CA PHE A 82 20.18 4.47 3.63
C PHE A 82 21.22 5.53 4.03
N ALA A 83 21.02 6.25 5.12
CA ALA A 83 22.00 7.24 5.61
C ALA A 83 23.32 6.58 6.05
N ALA A 84 23.25 5.37 6.60
CA ALA A 84 24.43 4.58 6.96
C ALA A 84 25.13 3.89 5.77
N GLY A 85 24.52 3.92 4.55
CA GLY A 85 25.04 3.22 3.38
C GLY A 85 24.89 1.70 3.45
N THR A 86 23.99 1.19 4.28
CA THR A 86 23.76 -0.25 4.51
C THR A 86 22.27 -0.63 4.38
N PRO A 87 21.54 -0.14 3.35
CA PRO A 87 20.17 -0.55 3.14
C PRO A 87 20.10 -2.04 2.73
N ALA A 88 18.92 -2.64 2.88
CA ALA A 88 18.64 -3.92 2.24
C ALA A 88 18.76 -3.79 0.71
N ASP A 89 19.11 -4.91 0.03
CA ASP A 89 19.26 -4.93 -1.43
C ASP A 89 17.98 -4.54 -2.16
N ILE A 90 16.84 -4.99 -1.60
CA ILE A 90 15.49 -4.72 -2.12
C ILE A 90 14.64 -4.15 -0.99
N VAL A 91 13.93 -3.07 -1.28
CA VAL A 91 13.01 -2.40 -0.35
C VAL A 91 11.66 -2.15 -1.02
N LEU A 92 10.58 -2.22 -0.23
CA LEU A 92 9.24 -1.88 -0.69
C LEU A 92 8.96 -0.39 -0.42
N LEU A 93 8.81 0.41 -1.47
CA LEU A 93 8.58 1.85 -1.34
C LEU A 93 7.22 2.26 -1.89
N ASN A 94 6.52 3.11 -1.11
CA ASN A 94 5.32 3.78 -1.59
C ASN A 94 5.68 4.89 -2.59
N TYR A 95 4.86 5.06 -3.64
CA TYR A 95 5.11 6.02 -4.72
C TYR A 95 5.30 7.47 -4.25
N ARG A 96 4.69 7.88 -3.15
CA ARG A 96 4.83 9.22 -2.57
C ARG A 96 6.19 9.46 -1.92
N ARG A 97 6.96 8.40 -1.65
CA ARG A 97 8.16 8.44 -0.81
C ARG A 97 9.45 8.12 -1.55
N TYR A 98 9.36 7.38 -2.64
CA TYR A 98 10.56 6.91 -3.34
C TYR A 98 11.38 8.06 -3.94
N ALA A 99 10.71 9.18 -4.31
CA ALA A 99 11.37 10.34 -4.91
C ALA A 99 12.49 10.91 -4.02
N ALA A 100 12.30 10.90 -2.69
CA ALA A 100 13.31 11.35 -1.74
C ALA A 100 14.60 10.48 -1.77
N PHE A 101 14.49 9.21 -2.13
CA PHE A 101 15.62 8.30 -2.30
C PHE A 101 16.18 8.38 -3.72
N ALA A 102 15.33 8.47 -4.72
CA ALA A 102 15.73 8.60 -6.13
C ALA A 102 16.51 9.89 -6.38
N ALA A 103 16.09 11.02 -5.81
CA ALA A 103 16.76 12.30 -5.92
C ALA A 103 18.20 12.29 -5.37
N LYS A 104 18.46 11.47 -4.35
CA LYS A 104 19.78 11.28 -3.74
C LYS A 104 20.62 10.23 -4.45
N GLY A 105 20.14 9.66 -5.57
CA GLY A 105 20.84 8.57 -6.28
C GLY A 105 20.95 7.28 -5.45
N ALA A 106 20.06 7.08 -4.47
CA ALA A 106 20.11 5.94 -3.56
C ALA A 106 19.45 4.67 -4.13
N LEU A 107 18.70 4.80 -5.22
CA LEU A 107 18.03 3.69 -5.90
C LEU A 107 18.69 3.38 -7.24
N GLU A 108 18.75 2.10 -7.57
CA GLU A 108 19.17 1.61 -8.88
C GLU A 108 18.01 1.76 -9.88
N PRO A 109 18.25 2.36 -11.07
CA PRO A 109 17.23 2.40 -12.12
C PRO A 109 16.87 0.99 -12.62
N LEU A 110 15.58 0.64 -12.56
CA LEU A 110 15.10 -0.69 -12.97
C LEU A 110 14.59 -0.74 -14.41
N GLY A 111 14.41 0.41 -15.08
CA GLY A 111 14.04 0.45 -16.50
C GLY A 111 14.93 -0.41 -17.39
N PRO A 112 16.27 -0.28 -17.37
CA PRO A 112 17.18 -1.09 -18.19
C PRO A 112 17.11 -2.60 -17.93
N TYR A 113 16.75 -3.01 -16.71
CA TYR A 113 16.55 -4.43 -16.39
C TYR A 113 15.22 -4.93 -16.97
N LEU A 114 14.15 -4.14 -16.85
CA LEU A 114 12.85 -4.48 -17.42
C LEU A 114 12.89 -4.57 -18.95
N ASP A 115 13.64 -3.68 -19.61
CA ASP A 115 13.82 -3.68 -21.08
C ASP A 115 14.52 -4.95 -21.60
N GLN A 116 15.32 -5.61 -20.74
CA GLN A 116 16.02 -6.86 -21.06
C GLN A 116 15.26 -8.10 -20.56
N SER A 117 14.16 -7.92 -19.83
CA SER A 117 13.36 -9.02 -19.29
C SER A 117 12.72 -9.83 -20.42
N THR A 118 12.74 -11.14 -20.28
CA THR A 118 11.96 -12.06 -21.14
C THR A 118 10.68 -12.51 -20.46
N LEU A 119 10.48 -12.15 -19.20
CA LEU A 119 9.36 -12.56 -18.35
C LEU A 119 8.32 -11.46 -18.18
N LEU A 120 8.75 -10.21 -18.20
CA LEU A 120 7.92 -9.03 -17.97
C LEU A 120 8.11 -7.99 -19.08
N SER A 121 7.03 -7.29 -19.40
CA SER A 121 7.02 -6.15 -20.30
C SER A 121 6.30 -4.96 -19.65
N PRO A 122 6.70 -3.71 -19.90
CA PRO A 122 5.97 -2.54 -19.39
C PRO A 122 4.47 -2.58 -19.72
N GLY A 123 4.07 -3.15 -20.87
CA GLY A 123 2.68 -3.27 -21.31
C GLY A 123 1.84 -4.26 -20.49
N ASP A 124 2.45 -5.13 -19.70
CA ASP A 124 1.73 -6.08 -18.85
C ASP A 124 1.11 -5.40 -17.63
N PHE A 125 1.64 -4.25 -17.26
CA PHE A 125 1.21 -3.48 -16.10
C PHE A 125 0.15 -2.43 -16.45
N TYR A 126 -0.60 -2.00 -15.46
CA TYR A 126 -1.39 -0.78 -15.58
C TYR A 126 -0.45 0.44 -15.66
N THR A 127 -0.70 1.33 -16.61
CA THR A 127 0.05 2.57 -16.79
C THR A 127 0.01 3.44 -15.53
N GLU A 128 -1.14 3.45 -14.86
CA GLU A 128 -1.40 4.17 -13.61
C GLU A 128 -0.53 3.66 -12.45
N ALA A 129 -0.07 2.39 -12.52
CA ALA A 129 0.88 1.84 -11.55
C ALA A 129 2.33 2.19 -11.90
N MET A 130 2.69 2.17 -13.19
CA MET A 130 4.08 2.35 -13.67
C MET A 130 4.52 3.81 -13.64
N THR A 131 3.69 4.72 -14.18
CA THR A 131 4.03 6.13 -14.35
C THR A 131 4.51 6.82 -13.06
N PRO A 132 3.90 6.58 -11.88
CA PRO A 132 4.31 7.23 -10.64
C PRO A 132 5.73 6.87 -10.16
N PHE A 133 6.32 5.78 -10.67
CA PHE A 133 7.69 5.37 -10.33
C PHE A 133 8.74 5.80 -11.36
N ILE A 134 8.37 6.68 -12.28
CA ILE A 134 9.29 7.34 -13.21
C ILE A 134 9.81 8.63 -12.57
N TRP A 135 11.11 8.69 -12.33
CA TRP A 135 11.82 9.86 -11.81
C TRP A 135 12.69 10.47 -12.90
N LYS A 136 12.40 11.74 -13.29
CA LYS A 136 13.15 12.46 -14.34
C LYS A 136 13.32 11.63 -15.63
N GLY A 137 12.25 10.94 -16.03
CA GLY A 137 12.23 10.13 -17.25
C GLY A 137 12.77 8.69 -17.11
N VAL A 138 13.18 8.29 -15.92
CA VAL A 138 13.78 6.96 -15.67
C VAL A 138 12.89 6.15 -14.72
N LEU A 139 12.56 4.91 -15.11
CA LEU A 139 11.84 3.99 -14.23
C LEU A 139 12.76 3.49 -13.11
N MET A 140 12.41 3.82 -11.87
CA MET A 140 13.23 3.53 -10.69
C MET A 140 12.84 2.24 -9.97
N CYS A 141 11.55 1.90 -9.96
CA CYS A 141 11.02 0.76 -9.21
C CYS A 141 9.95 0.03 -10.04
N ILE A 142 9.74 -1.25 -9.79
CA ILE A 142 8.67 -2.04 -10.45
C ILE A 142 7.48 -2.13 -9.50
N PRO A 143 6.29 -1.62 -9.88
CA PRO A 143 5.12 -1.59 -9.02
C PRO A 143 4.60 -3.00 -8.72
N GLN A 144 4.39 -3.30 -7.43
CA GLN A 144 3.77 -4.53 -6.97
C GLN A 144 2.25 -4.46 -7.10
N ASN A 145 1.69 -3.29 -6.80
CA ASN A 145 0.25 -3.09 -6.71
C ASN A 145 -0.16 -1.69 -7.13
N LEU A 146 -1.45 -1.53 -7.36
CA LEU A 146 -2.14 -0.25 -7.41
C LEU A 146 -3.49 -0.41 -6.71
N SER A 147 -4.04 0.68 -6.20
CA SER A 147 -5.38 0.71 -5.60
C SER A 147 -5.85 2.15 -5.52
N SER A 148 -7.09 2.33 -5.08
CA SER A 148 -7.65 3.61 -4.66
C SER A 148 -8.42 3.44 -3.36
N LEU A 149 -8.98 4.53 -2.86
CA LEU A 149 -10.00 4.49 -1.82
C LEU A 149 -11.27 3.85 -2.37
N ALA A 150 -11.95 3.12 -1.49
CA ALA A 150 -13.30 2.63 -1.69
C ALA A 150 -14.11 2.90 -0.41
N VAL A 151 -15.42 2.82 -0.51
CA VAL A 151 -16.33 2.86 0.62
C VAL A 151 -16.61 1.43 1.04
N TYR A 152 -16.10 1.01 2.19
CA TYR A 152 -16.51 -0.21 2.85
C TYR A 152 -17.82 0.05 3.56
N TYR A 153 -18.83 -0.81 3.45
CA TYR A 153 -20.13 -0.58 4.06
C TYR A 153 -20.69 -1.83 4.73
N ASN A 154 -21.39 -1.60 5.84
CA ASN A 154 -22.07 -2.63 6.61
C ASN A 154 -23.44 -2.88 6.01
N ARG A 155 -23.62 -3.98 5.26
CA ARG A 155 -24.87 -4.33 4.59
C ARG A 155 -26.02 -4.58 5.54
N ASP A 156 -25.75 -5.05 6.75
CA ASP A 156 -26.79 -5.31 7.74
C ASP A 156 -27.39 -3.99 8.26
N LEU A 157 -26.55 -2.97 8.51
CA LEU A 157 -27.03 -1.63 8.87
C LEU A 157 -27.79 -0.98 7.71
N PHE A 158 -27.33 -1.14 6.47
CA PHE A 158 -28.05 -0.64 5.29
C PHE A 158 -29.44 -1.28 5.19
N ARG A 159 -29.54 -2.62 5.33
CA ARG A 159 -30.82 -3.34 5.30
C ARG A 159 -31.73 -2.91 6.45
N ALA A 160 -31.21 -2.78 7.66
CA ALA A 160 -31.97 -2.34 8.83
C ALA A 160 -32.53 -0.92 8.65
N ALA A 161 -31.79 -0.04 7.96
CA ALA A 161 -32.21 1.32 7.65
C ALA A 161 -33.09 1.43 6.37
N GLY A 162 -33.37 0.31 5.68
CA GLY A 162 -34.12 0.30 4.42
C GLY A 162 -33.37 0.92 3.25
N LEU A 163 -32.04 0.99 3.32
CA LEU A 163 -31.19 1.54 2.28
C LEU A 163 -30.76 0.46 1.26
N PRO A 164 -30.75 0.76 -0.04
CA PRO A 164 -30.14 -0.11 -1.02
C PRO A 164 -28.61 -0.09 -0.89
N ASP A 165 -27.94 -1.11 -1.46
CA ASP A 165 -26.50 -1.07 -1.66
C ASP A 165 -26.12 0.19 -2.48
N PRO A 166 -24.95 0.83 -2.22
CA PRO A 166 -24.54 2.03 -2.94
C PRO A 166 -24.43 1.80 -4.46
N SER A 167 -25.06 2.70 -5.24
CA SER A 167 -25.00 2.66 -6.70
C SER A 167 -23.58 2.99 -7.19
N PRO A 168 -23.12 2.44 -8.34
CA PRO A 168 -21.88 2.86 -8.96
C PRO A 168 -21.79 4.36 -9.29
N ASP A 169 -22.94 5.03 -9.43
CA ASP A 169 -23.05 6.44 -9.85
C ASP A 169 -23.53 7.38 -8.72
N TRP A 170 -23.51 6.89 -7.47
CA TRP A 170 -23.98 7.71 -6.34
C TRP A 170 -23.16 8.99 -6.18
N THR A 171 -23.84 10.05 -5.71
CA THR A 171 -23.28 11.39 -5.59
C THR A 171 -22.84 11.70 -4.15
N TRP A 172 -22.18 12.85 -3.96
CA TRP A 172 -21.90 13.38 -2.63
C TRP A 172 -23.16 13.57 -1.78
N ASP A 173 -24.28 13.96 -2.39
CA ASP A 173 -25.56 14.14 -1.68
C ASP A 173 -26.12 12.78 -1.25
N ASP A 174 -26.09 11.76 -2.12
CA ASP A 174 -26.51 10.40 -1.76
C ASP A 174 -25.66 9.84 -0.63
N PHE A 175 -24.33 10.06 -0.69
CA PHE A 175 -23.39 9.64 0.35
C PHE A 175 -23.69 10.31 1.69
N LEU A 176 -23.92 11.62 1.71
CA LEU A 176 -24.25 12.36 2.91
C LEU A 176 -25.61 11.93 3.50
N GLN A 177 -26.64 11.75 2.67
CA GLN A 177 -27.95 11.29 3.13
C GLN A 177 -27.89 9.89 3.71
N THR A 178 -27.15 8.99 3.05
CA THR A 178 -26.86 7.64 3.57
C THR A 178 -26.17 7.71 4.93
N ALA A 179 -25.11 8.52 5.05
CA ALA A 179 -24.39 8.70 6.30
C ALA A 179 -25.31 9.23 7.43
N ARG A 180 -26.19 10.20 7.12
CA ARG A 180 -27.17 10.72 8.08
C ARG A 180 -28.16 9.67 8.54
N THR A 181 -28.70 8.87 7.62
CA THR A 181 -29.67 7.82 7.94
C THR A 181 -29.04 6.74 8.82
N LEU A 182 -27.76 6.46 8.65
CA LEU A 182 -27.01 5.44 9.41
C LEU A 182 -26.45 5.99 10.73
N THR A 183 -26.49 7.30 10.99
CA THR A 183 -26.02 7.89 12.24
C THR A 183 -27.16 7.86 13.25
N GLN A 184 -26.97 7.15 14.37
CA GLN A 184 -28.03 6.91 15.35
C GLN A 184 -27.51 6.98 16.79
N ASP A 185 -28.33 7.60 17.64
CA ASP A 185 -28.36 7.40 19.06
C ASP A 185 -29.35 6.24 19.31
N THR A 186 -28.87 5.09 19.71
CA THR A 186 -29.68 3.85 19.77
C THR A 186 -30.33 3.62 21.13
N ASP A 187 -29.86 4.29 22.19
CA ASP A 187 -30.39 4.16 23.53
C ASP A 187 -31.14 5.43 24.03
N GLY A 188 -31.03 6.55 23.29
CA GLY A 188 -31.77 7.79 23.54
C GLY A 188 -31.14 8.67 24.63
N ASP A 189 -29.87 8.49 24.95
CA ASP A 189 -29.16 9.27 25.95
C ASP A 189 -28.61 10.61 25.42
N GLY A 190 -28.65 10.83 24.11
CA GLY A 190 -28.21 12.04 23.41
C GLY A 190 -26.83 11.92 22.80
N ASP A 191 -26.10 10.83 23.06
CA ASP A 191 -24.82 10.52 22.46
C ASP A 191 -25.00 9.62 21.23
N ILE A 192 -24.08 9.70 20.27
CA ILE A 192 -24.15 8.88 19.07
C ILE A 192 -23.41 7.55 19.31
N ASP A 193 -24.16 6.44 19.26
CA ASP A 193 -23.64 5.07 19.38
C ASP A 193 -23.14 4.50 18.06
N GLN A 194 -23.85 4.82 16.99
CA GLN A 194 -23.58 4.35 15.64
C GLN A 194 -23.35 5.53 14.70
N TYR A 195 -22.15 5.62 14.14
CA TYR A 195 -21.85 6.63 13.13
C TYR A 195 -22.11 6.11 11.73
N GLY A 196 -22.61 7.00 10.87
CA GLY A 196 -22.86 6.66 9.46
C GLY A 196 -21.59 6.57 8.64
N LEU A 197 -20.54 7.31 9.03
CA LEU A 197 -19.29 7.39 8.29
C LEU A 197 -18.08 7.44 9.22
N GLY A 198 -17.00 6.78 8.82
CA GLY A 198 -15.68 6.92 9.40
C GLY A 198 -14.61 7.15 8.33
N THR A 199 -13.60 7.93 8.66
CA THR A 199 -12.48 8.21 7.78
C THR A 199 -11.26 8.69 8.58
N GLU A 200 -10.08 8.37 8.09
CA GLU A 200 -8.86 9.04 8.52
C GLU A 200 -8.81 10.44 7.92
N VAL A 201 -8.43 11.45 8.69
CA VAL A 201 -8.35 12.84 8.20
C VAL A 201 -6.92 13.17 7.84
N SER A 202 -6.65 13.37 6.56
CA SER A 202 -5.36 13.77 6.00
C SER A 202 -5.55 14.44 4.65
N LEU A 203 -4.57 15.19 4.16
CA LEU A 203 -4.64 15.74 2.80
C LEU A 203 -4.86 14.63 1.76
N PHE A 204 -4.23 13.48 1.98
CA PHE A 204 -4.35 12.32 1.10
C PHE A 204 -5.77 11.75 1.02
N ARG A 205 -6.54 11.81 2.11
CA ARG A 205 -7.95 11.37 2.14
C ARG A 205 -8.91 12.39 1.56
N VAL A 206 -8.59 13.68 1.67
CA VAL A 206 -9.40 14.79 1.14
C VAL A 206 -9.16 15.00 -0.35
N ALA A 207 -7.97 14.67 -0.85
CA ALA A 207 -7.56 14.89 -2.24
C ALA A 207 -8.56 14.40 -3.31
N PRO A 208 -9.14 13.18 -3.23
CA PRO A 208 -10.15 12.74 -4.19
C PRO A 208 -11.34 13.71 -4.30
N PHE A 209 -11.82 14.22 -3.18
CA PHE A 209 -12.96 15.13 -3.13
C PHE A 209 -12.61 16.50 -3.74
N ILE A 210 -11.39 17.00 -3.52
CA ILE A 210 -10.89 18.21 -4.17
C ILE A 210 -10.92 18.04 -5.69
N TRP A 211 -10.36 16.94 -6.21
CA TRP A 211 -10.34 16.64 -7.63
C TRP A 211 -11.73 16.39 -8.21
N GLN A 212 -12.61 15.72 -7.47
CA GLN A 212 -14.00 15.49 -7.88
C GLN A 212 -14.77 16.79 -8.05
N ASN A 213 -14.43 17.83 -7.30
CA ASN A 213 -15.03 19.16 -7.43
C ASN A 213 -14.37 20.05 -8.49
N GLY A 214 -13.35 19.54 -9.18
CA GLY A 214 -12.60 20.27 -10.22
C GLY A 214 -11.48 21.17 -9.68
N GLY A 215 -11.14 21.02 -8.37
CA GLY A 215 -9.95 21.64 -7.77
C GLY A 215 -8.67 20.84 -8.02
N ASP A 216 -7.54 21.37 -7.56
CA ASP A 216 -6.27 20.65 -7.54
C ASP A 216 -5.53 20.87 -6.20
N LEU A 217 -4.53 20.04 -5.92
CA LEU A 217 -3.72 20.14 -4.70
C LEU A 217 -2.64 21.20 -4.83
N VAL A 218 -2.11 21.38 -6.04
CA VAL A 218 -1.00 22.29 -6.34
C VAL A 218 -1.32 23.13 -7.57
N ASP A 219 -0.60 24.23 -7.74
CA ASP A 219 -0.75 25.15 -8.87
C ASP A 219 -0.37 24.52 -10.22
N HIS A 220 0.71 23.76 -10.27
CA HIS A 220 1.20 23.07 -11.46
C HIS A 220 1.60 21.62 -11.14
N PRO A 221 0.84 20.62 -11.60
CA PRO A 221 1.09 19.21 -11.24
C PRO A 221 2.50 18.70 -11.58
N GLN A 222 3.11 19.16 -12.68
CA GLN A 222 4.45 18.73 -13.11
C GLN A 222 5.58 19.50 -12.44
N THR A 223 5.35 20.77 -12.11
CA THR A 223 6.33 21.68 -11.51
C THR A 223 5.67 22.50 -10.41
N PRO A 224 5.25 21.85 -9.33
CA PRO A 224 4.50 22.52 -8.28
C PRO A 224 5.35 23.57 -7.56
N THR A 225 4.78 24.76 -7.34
CA THR A 225 5.43 25.84 -6.62
C THR A 225 4.72 26.22 -5.32
N ARG A 226 3.45 25.80 -5.17
CA ARG A 226 2.66 25.97 -3.95
C ARG A 226 1.46 25.04 -3.89
N LEU A 227 0.86 24.91 -2.71
CA LEU A 227 -0.47 24.33 -2.56
C LEU A 227 -1.54 25.27 -3.18
N ALA A 228 -2.54 24.70 -3.85
CA ALA A 228 -3.65 25.40 -4.49
C ALA A 228 -5.00 25.18 -3.76
N LEU A 229 -4.95 24.94 -2.45
CA LEU A 229 -6.13 24.65 -1.63
C LEU A 229 -7.05 25.87 -1.45
N ASP A 230 -6.56 27.08 -1.76
CA ASP A 230 -7.28 28.35 -1.71
C ASP A 230 -8.14 28.63 -2.95
N THR A 231 -8.09 27.79 -3.98
CA THR A 231 -8.98 27.91 -5.14
C THR A 231 -10.45 27.67 -4.76
N PRO A 232 -11.43 28.32 -5.40
CA PRO A 232 -12.84 28.15 -5.05
C PRO A 232 -13.29 26.69 -5.03
N ALA A 233 -12.89 25.90 -6.03
CA ALA A 233 -13.26 24.49 -6.14
C ALA A 233 -12.64 23.61 -5.03
N ALA A 234 -11.36 23.84 -4.69
CA ALA A 234 -10.70 23.11 -3.61
C ALA A 234 -11.30 23.48 -2.23
N ARG A 235 -11.51 24.78 -1.99
CA ARG A 235 -12.16 25.28 -0.77
C ARG A 235 -13.54 24.71 -0.55
N GLU A 236 -14.39 24.70 -1.58
CA GLU A 236 -15.73 24.11 -1.53
C GLU A 236 -15.69 22.62 -1.16
N ALA A 237 -14.79 21.86 -1.75
CA ALA A 237 -14.61 20.44 -1.45
C ALA A 237 -14.13 20.20 -0.01
N ILE A 238 -13.16 21.00 0.46
CA ILE A 238 -12.64 20.92 1.82
C ILE A 238 -13.76 21.30 2.82
N GLN A 239 -14.55 22.34 2.53
CA GLN A 239 -15.67 22.73 3.37
C GLN A 239 -16.71 21.60 3.44
N TRP A 240 -17.09 21.01 2.30
CA TRP A 240 -18.02 19.88 2.28
C TRP A 240 -17.50 18.70 3.11
N PHE A 241 -16.21 18.36 3.01
CA PHE A 241 -15.62 17.28 3.78
C PHE A 241 -15.60 17.59 5.29
N VAL A 242 -15.25 18.80 5.67
CA VAL A 242 -15.29 19.29 7.07
C VAL A 242 -16.70 19.29 7.61
N ASP A 243 -17.69 19.68 6.82
CA ASP A 243 -19.10 19.71 7.20
C ASP A 243 -19.66 18.32 7.55
N LEU A 244 -19.08 17.23 7.05
CA LEU A 244 -19.44 15.86 7.44
C LEU A 244 -19.36 15.67 8.97
N GLN A 245 -18.38 16.29 9.61
CA GLN A 245 -18.21 16.25 11.06
C GLN A 245 -18.84 17.47 11.73
N VAL A 246 -18.41 18.69 11.41
CA VAL A 246 -18.75 19.91 12.18
C VAL A 246 -20.22 20.24 12.09
N LYS A 247 -20.83 20.07 10.92
CA LYS A 247 -22.24 20.42 10.68
C LYS A 247 -23.18 19.23 10.76
N HIS A 248 -22.79 18.11 10.17
CA HIS A 248 -23.67 16.96 10.00
C HIS A 248 -23.50 15.89 11.07
N ARG A 249 -22.36 15.88 11.79
CA ARG A 249 -22.03 14.94 12.86
C ARG A 249 -22.20 13.47 12.46
N VAL A 250 -21.96 13.16 11.18
CA VAL A 250 -22.08 11.79 10.67
C VAL A 250 -20.81 10.97 10.89
N THR A 251 -19.75 11.61 11.39
CA THR A 251 -18.46 10.99 11.74
C THR A 251 -18.15 11.22 13.21
N PRO A 252 -17.33 10.36 13.86
CA PRO A 252 -16.85 10.61 15.22
C PRO A 252 -16.14 11.95 15.33
N ASP A 253 -16.33 12.65 16.44
CA ASP A 253 -15.50 13.80 16.79
C ASP A 253 -14.12 13.37 17.31
N ALA A 254 -13.27 14.32 17.68
CA ALA A 254 -11.90 14.03 18.13
C ALA A 254 -11.86 13.16 19.40
N VAL A 255 -12.83 13.31 20.31
CA VAL A 255 -12.90 12.55 21.57
C VAL A 255 -13.37 11.12 21.28
N ALA A 256 -14.44 10.98 20.52
CA ALA A 256 -14.98 9.69 20.13
C ALA A 256 -13.99 8.89 19.27
N GLU A 257 -13.29 9.54 18.32
CA GLU A 257 -12.26 8.90 17.49
C GLU A 257 -11.04 8.48 18.31
N ALA A 258 -10.63 9.25 19.32
CA ALA A 258 -9.55 8.90 20.22
C ALA A 258 -9.91 7.74 21.17
N ALA A 259 -11.17 7.66 21.58
CA ALA A 259 -11.68 6.58 22.44
C ALA A 259 -11.78 5.26 21.67
N GLU A 260 -12.26 5.31 20.43
CA GLU A 260 -12.35 4.17 19.54
C GLU A 260 -12.24 4.66 18.08
N SER A 261 -11.24 4.13 17.38
CA SER A 261 -11.00 4.54 15.98
C SER A 261 -12.18 4.13 15.07
N SER A 262 -12.37 4.89 13.99
CA SER A 262 -13.34 4.56 12.95
C SER A 262 -13.14 3.14 12.40
N GLU A 263 -11.89 2.68 12.23
CA GLU A 263 -11.61 1.31 11.80
C GLU A 263 -12.09 0.27 12.83
N SER A 264 -11.83 0.50 14.13
CA SER A 264 -12.32 -0.39 15.19
C SER A 264 -13.86 -0.41 15.27
N ARG A 265 -14.51 0.77 15.10
CA ARG A 265 -15.98 0.85 15.03
C ARG A 265 -16.53 0.05 13.86
N PHE A 266 -15.89 0.11 12.69
CA PHE A 266 -16.28 -0.70 11.54
C PHE A 266 -16.14 -2.19 11.83
N LEU A 267 -15.01 -2.62 12.39
CA LEU A 267 -14.80 -4.03 12.78
C LEU A 267 -15.83 -4.54 13.81
N ASN A 268 -16.29 -3.66 14.69
CA ASN A 268 -17.28 -3.97 15.73
C ASN A 268 -18.75 -3.77 15.29
N GLY A 269 -18.99 -3.45 14.00
CA GLY A 269 -20.34 -3.28 13.45
C GLY A 269 -21.06 -1.98 13.83
N ARG A 270 -20.36 -1.00 14.43
CA ARG A 270 -20.90 0.28 14.88
C ARG A 270 -20.62 1.45 13.92
N LEU A 271 -20.28 1.14 12.69
CA LEU A 271 -20.03 2.11 11.65
C LEU A 271 -20.72 1.67 10.35
N GLY A 272 -21.50 2.57 9.77
CA GLY A 272 -22.24 2.29 8.53
C GLY A 272 -21.32 2.18 7.30
N MET A 273 -20.43 3.17 7.14
CA MET A 273 -19.51 3.29 6.01
C MET A 273 -18.11 3.67 6.51
N PHE A 274 -17.07 3.14 5.84
CA PHE A 274 -15.68 3.45 6.15
C PHE A 274 -14.86 3.68 4.88
N LEU A 275 -14.18 4.83 4.80
CA LEU A 275 -13.30 5.16 3.68
C LEU A 275 -11.92 4.53 3.89
N ASN A 276 -11.59 3.50 3.14
CA ASN A 276 -10.25 2.91 3.19
C ASN A 276 -9.81 2.36 1.83
N SER A 277 -8.54 1.99 1.73
CA SER A 277 -7.97 1.30 0.57
C SER A 277 -8.08 -0.23 0.71
N ARG A 278 -7.71 -0.95 -0.33
CA ARG A 278 -7.69 -2.42 -0.33
C ARG A 278 -6.88 -3.03 0.82
N ARG A 279 -5.91 -2.30 1.36
CA ARG A 279 -5.04 -2.71 2.46
C ARG A 279 -5.78 -3.32 3.66
N GLY A 280 -6.97 -2.81 3.98
CA GLY A 280 -7.76 -3.27 5.13
C GLY A 280 -8.43 -4.64 4.94
N VAL A 281 -8.54 -5.15 3.71
CA VAL A 281 -9.32 -6.36 3.40
C VAL A 281 -8.94 -7.58 4.23
N PRO A 282 -7.66 -7.94 4.44
CA PRO A 282 -7.33 -9.09 5.28
C PRO A 282 -7.90 -8.97 6.70
N THR A 283 -7.82 -7.78 7.30
CA THR A 283 -8.39 -7.49 8.61
C THR A 283 -9.92 -7.57 8.57
N TYR A 284 -10.57 -6.97 7.56
CA TYR A 284 -12.05 -6.98 7.47
C TYR A 284 -12.61 -8.37 7.14
N ARG A 285 -11.83 -9.27 6.53
CA ARG A 285 -12.21 -10.68 6.37
C ARG A 285 -12.36 -11.45 7.69
N THR A 286 -11.84 -10.91 8.80
CA THR A 286 -12.07 -11.48 10.15
C THR A 286 -13.44 -11.15 10.72
N ILE A 287 -14.19 -10.23 10.11
CA ILE A 287 -15.55 -9.88 10.52
C ILE A 287 -16.49 -11.06 10.26
N THR A 288 -17.11 -11.57 11.31
CA THR A 288 -18.11 -12.65 11.26
C THR A 288 -19.48 -12.23 11.76
N GLY A 289 -19.56 -11.06 12.41
CA GLY A 289 -20.80 -10.59 13.06
C GLY A 289 -21.81 -9.92 12.12
N PHE A 290 -21.38 -9.50 10.91
CA PHE A 290 -22.26 -8.83 9.93
C PHE A 290 -21.74 -9.01 8.51
N ASP A 291 -22.61 -8.76 7.54
CA ASP A 291 -22.29 -8.76 6.12
C ASP A 291 -21.75 -7.38 5.68
N TRP A 292 -20.70 -7.37 4.87
CA TRP A 292 -20.07 -6.15 4.36
C TRP A 292 -19.58 -6.33 2.93
N ASP A 293 -19.49 -5.21 2.22
CA ASP A 293 -18.90 -5.18 0.87
C ASP A 293 -18.24 -3.80 0.62
N VAL A 294 -17.85 -3.54 -0.61
CA VAL A 294 -17.25 -2.28 -1.05
C VAL A 294 -18.04 -1.63 -2.17
N ALA A 295 -18.04 -0.31 -2.18
CA ALA A 295 -18.61 0.53 -3.21
C ALA A 295 -17.56 1.55 -3.70
N PRO A 296 -17.72 2.14 -4.90
CA PRO A 296 -16.85 3.22 -5.34
C PRO A 296 -16.97 4.45 -4.43
N LEU A 297 -15.98 5.34 -4.49
CA LEU A 297 -16.18 6.67 -3.92
C LEU A 297 -17.39 7.36 -4.58
N PRO A 298 -18.15 8.18 -3.81
CA PRO A 298 -19.21 8.99 -4.42
C PRO A 298 -18.57 9.95 -5.43
N GLN A 299 -19.34 10.33 -6.45
CA GLN A 299 -18.88 11.30 -7.43
C GLN A 299 -19.36 12.71 -7.12
N GLY A 300 -18.51 13.72 -7.38
CA GLY A 300 -18.85 15.12 -7.40
C GLY A 300 -19.19 15.58 -8.83
N ARG A 301 -18.57 16.68 -9.28
CA ARG A 301 -18.68 17.17 -10.67
C ARG A 301 -18.04 16.22 -11.68
N GLN A 302 -17.09 15.41 -11.21
CA GLN A 302 -16.43 14.35 -11.97
C GLN A 302 -16.01 13.21 -11.02
N ARG A 303 -15.64 12.06 -11.59
CA ARG A 303 -15.02 10.98 -10.83
C ARG A 303 -13.54 11.27 -10.62
N ALA A 304 -13.05 11.00 -9.42
CA ALA A 304 -11.62 10.93 -9.13
C ALA A 304 -11.37 10.03 -7.91
N GLY A 305 -10.28 9.27 -7.98
CA GLY A 305 -9.70 8.51 -6.89
C GLY A 305 -8.27 8.95 -6.65
N ILE A 306 -7.60 8.34 -5.67
CA ILE A 306 -6.20 8.60 -5.36
C ILE A 306 -5.40 7.32 -5.38
N LEU A 307 -4.21 7.34 -5.98
CA LEU A 307 -3.34 6.18 -6.07
C LEU A 307 -2.86 5.72 -4.70
N HIS A 308 -2.96 4.43 -4.46
CA HIS A 308 -2.22 3.69 -3.44
C HIS A 308 -1.37 2.66 -4.16
N ALA A 309 -0.07 2.85 -4.21
CA ALA A 309 0.84 1.93 -4.87
C ALA A 309 2.17 1.81 -4.12
N ASP A 310 2.64 0.59 -4.02
CA ASP A 310 3.96 0.24 -3.51
C ASP A 310 4.73 -0.52 -4.59
N ALA A 311 6.04 -0.36 -4.63
CA ALA A 311 6.91 -0.98 -5.62
C ALA A 311 8.15 -1.58 -4.98
N PHE A 312 8.68 -2.61 -5.62
CA PHE A 312 10.02 -3.12 -5.33
C PHE A 312 11.06 -2.20 -5.94
N CYS A 313 11.91 -1.64 -5.09
CA CYS A 313 13.03 -0.80 -5.47
C CYS A 313 14.34 -1.47 -5.07
N MET A 314 15.37 -1.37 -5.89
CA MET A 314 16.70 -1.89 -5.61
C MET A 314 17.58 -0.78 -5.05
N ALA A 315 18.34 -1.06 -4.00
CA ALA A 315 19.32 -0.12 -3.48
C ALA A 315 20.51 0.00 -4.46
N GLN A 316 20.92 1.24 -4.76
CA GLN A 316 22.02 1.51 -5.69
C GLN A 316 23.34 0.89 -5.21
N VAL A 317 23.57 0.84 -3.90
CA VAL A 317 24.76 0.26 -3.27
C VAL A 317 24.76 -1.27 -3.21
N SER A 318 23.68 -1.95 -3.61
CA SER A 318 23.63 -3.42 -3.67
C SER A 318 24.77 -3.96 -4.54
N ARG A 319 25.46 -4.94 -4.00
CA ARG A 319 26.53 -5.68 -4.73
C ARG A 319 26.00 -6.92 -5.45
N GLN A 320 24.72 -7.23 -5.26
CA GLN A 320 24.04 -8.42 -5.77
C GLN A 320 22.94 -8.05 -6.77
N LYS A 321 23.18 -7.05 -7.62
CA LYS A 321 22.14 -6.46 -8.48
C LYS A 321 21.46 -7.48 -9.40
N ALA A 322 22.21 -8.43 -9.95
CA ALA A 322 21.66 -9.48 -10.81
C ALA A 322 20.69 -10.39 -10.02
N ALA A 323 21.11 -10.86 -8.84
CA ALA A 323 20.26 -11.69 -7.98
C ALA A 323 19.04 -10.91 -7.45
N ALA A 324 19.22 -9.63 -7.09
CA ALA A 324 18.14 -8.75 -6.68
C ALA A 324 17.13 -8.53 -7.81
N TRP A 325 17.57 -8.34 -9.04
CA TRP A 325 16.68 -8.25 -10.19
C TRP A 325 15.91 -9.55 -10.43
N THR A 326 16.57 -10.70 -10.42
CA THR A 326 15.90 -12.01 -10.56
C THR A 326 14.77 -12.18 -9.56
N PHE A 327 14.97 -11.73 -8.32
CA PHE A 327 13.90 -11.75 -7.32
C PHE A 327 12.78 -10.74 -7.62
N ILE A 328 13.11 -9.50 -7.99
CA ILE A 328 12.11 -8.45 -8.33
C ILE A 328 11.28 -8.89 -9.53
N GLU A 329 11.92 -9.45 -10.55
CA GLU A 329 11.26 -9.96 -11.74
C GLU A 329 10.30 -11.11 -11.40
N PHE A 330 10.74 -12.09 -10.62
CA PHE A 330 9.87 -13.17 -10.13
C PHE A 330 8.71 -12.63 -9.29
N ALA A 331 8.99 -11.74 -8.34
CA ALA A 331 7.98 -11.16 -7.45
C ALA A 331 6.88 -10.39 -8.20
N ASN A 332 7.23 -9.81 -9.36
CA ASN A 332 6.29 -9.12 -10.26
C ASN A 332 5.78 -9.99 -11.42
N SER A 333 6.18 -11.25 -11.51
CA SER A 333 5.63 -12.20 -12.48
C SER A 333 4.17 -12.54 -12.16
N GLY A 334 3.49 -13.19 -13.10
CA GLY A 334 2.13 -13.69 -12.89
C GLY A 334 2.01 -14.57 -11.65
N GLU A 335 3.01 -15.39 -11.37
CA GLU A 335 3.06 -16.25 -10.19
C GLU A 335 3.32 -15.47 -8.90
N GLY A 336 4.32 -14.61 -8.88
CA GLY A 336 4.64 -13.79 -7.71
C GLY A 336 3.48 -12.89 -7.30
N GLN A 337 2.87 -12.19 -8.26
CA GLN A 337 1.69 -11.35 -7.98
C GLN A 337 0.45 -12.17 -7.61
N HIS A 338 0.29 -13.39 -8.13
CA HIS A 338 -0.79 -14.31 -7.71
C HIS A 338 -0.66 -14.64 -6.21
N ILE A 339 0.54 -14.98 -5.74
CA ILE A 339 0.79 -15.28 -4.32
C ILE A 339 0.35 -14.11 -3.43
N ILE A 340 0.72 -12.89 -3.79
CA ILE A 340 0.36 -11.69 -3.02
C ILE A 340 -1.14 -11.36 -3.14
N ALA A 341 -1.73 -11.51 -4.33
CA ALA A 341 -3.14 -11.20 -4.57
C ALA A 341 -4.10 -12.05 -3.72
N THR A 342 -3.77 -13.34 -3.50
CA THR A 342 -4.60 -14.25 -2.71
C THR A 342 -4.76 -13.84 -1.24
N THR A 343 -3.89 -12.97 -0.73
CA THR A 343 -4.07 -12.39 0.62
C THR A 343 -5.27 -11.44 0.69
N GLY A 344 -5.72 -10.92 -0.45
CA GLY A 344 -6.76 -9.92 -0.53
C GLY A 344 -6.28 -8.48 -0.27
N ARG A 345 -5.02 -8.28 0.12
CA ARG A 345 -4.49 -6.98 0.54
C ARG A 345 -4.20 -6.03 -0.63
N THR A 346 -3.80 -6.55 -1.77
CA THR A 346 -3.36 -5.76 -2.92
C THR A 346 -4.30 -5.90 -4.11
N VAL A 347 -4.34 -4.87 -4.94
CA VAL A 347 -4.81 -4.96 -6.33
C VAL A 347 -3.56 -5.17 -7.16
N PRO A 348 -3.42 -6.29 -7.87
CA PRO A 348 -2.22 -6.56 -8.65
C PRO A 348 -1.94 -5.47 -9.69
N SER A 349 -0.68 -5.11 -9.86
CA SER A 349 -0.28 -4.17 -10.92
C SER A 349 -0.25 -4.81 -12.32
N LEU A 350 -0.10 -6.14 -12.39
CA LEU A 350 -0.24 -6.91 -13.64
C LEU A 350 -1.71 -7.09 -14.01
N ARG A 351 -2.08 -6.67 -15.22
CA ARG A 351 -3.45 -6.75 -15.74
C ARG A 351 -4.01 -8.16 -15.73
N ILE A 352 -3.21 -9.14 -16.13
CA ILE A 352 -3.64 -10.53 -16.19
C ILE A 352 -3.98 -11.12 -14.81
N VAL A 353 -3.23 -10.75 -13.77
CA VAL A 353 -3.50 -11.22 -12.41
C VAL A 353 -4.68 -10.45 -11.80
N ALA A 354 -4.76 -9.14 -12.02
CA ALA A 354 -5.88 -8.32 -11.56
C ALA A 354 -7.23 -8.79 -12.13
N GLY A 355 -7.27 -9.23 -13.40
CA GLY A 355 -8.47 -9.80 -14.03
C GLY A 355 -8.74 -11.27 -13.71
N SER A 356 -7.94 -11.90 -12.86
CA SER A 356 -8.04 -13.34 -12.57
C SER A 356 -8.82 -13.62 -11.27
N PRO A 357 -9.28 -14.89 -11.06
CA PRO A 357 -9.88 -15.31 -9.80
C PRO A 357 -8.98 -15.15 -8.56
N ALA A 358 -7.67 -14.99 -8.72
CA ALA A 358 -6.78 -14.68 -7.60
C ALA A 358 -7.13 -13.34 -6.92
N PHE A 359 -7.67 -12.39 -7.67
CA PHE A 359 -8.12 -11.11 -7.18
C PHE A 359 -9.65 -10.96 -7.18
N LEU A 360 -10.34 -11.43 -8.22
CA LEU A 360 -11.79 -11.29 -8.44
C LEU A 360 -12.58 -12.49 -7.92
N ASP A 361 -12.17 -13.13 -6.83
CA ASP A 361 -12.91 -14.25 -6.24
C ASP A 361 -14.23 -13.75 -5.61
N PRO A 362 -15.40 -14.08 -6.19
CA PRO A 362 -16.70 -13.64 -5.66
C PRO A 362 -17.09 -14.39 -4.37
N GLN A 363 -16.40 -15.47 -4.03
CA GLN A 363 -16.62 -16.20 -2.78
C GLN A 363 -15.85 -15.60 -1.61
N ALA A 364 -14.85 -14.76 -1.89
CA ALA A 364 -14.08 -14.06 -0.87
C ALA A 364 -14.57 -12.62 -0.75
N ARG A 365 -14.68 -12.12 0.48
CA ARG A 365 -15.01 -10.70 0.71
C ARG A 365 -13.85 -9.77 0.42
N PRO A 366 -14.10 -8.56 -0.11
CA PRO A 366 -15.38 -8.09 -0.60
C PRO A 366 -15.79 -8.84 -1.89
N ALA A 367 -17.08 -9.16 -2.02
CA ALA A 367 -17.59 -9.82 -3.21
C ALA A 367 -17.48 -8.90 -4.45
N ASN A 368 -17.66 -7.59 -4.26
CA ASN A 368 -17.55 -6.59 -5.30
C ASN A 368 -16.11 -6.07 -5.48
N SER A 369 -15.10 -6.97 -5.54
CA SER A 369 -13.69 -6.58 -5.79
C SER A 369 -13.47 -5.85 -7.11
N GLN A 370 -14.40 -5.99 -8.07
CA GLN A 370 -14.36 -5.30 -9.37
C GLN A 370 -14.33 -3.77 -9.22
N VAL A 371 -14.93 -3.21 -8.17
CA VAL A 371 -14.91 -1.77 -7.85
C VAL A 371 -13.49 -1.17 -7.88
N PHE A 372 -12.51 -1.92 -7.42
CA PHE A 372 -11.11 -1.44 -7.43
C PHE A 372 -10.55 -1.33 -8.84
N LEU A 373 -10.90 -2.24 -9.75
CA LEU A 373 -10.47 -2.19 -11.14
C LEU A 373 -11.22 -1.10 -11.90
N ASP A 374 -12.50 -0.95 -11.67
CA ASP A 374 -13.34 0.08 -12.30
C ASP A 374 -12.91 1.50 -11.89
N SER A 375 -12.24 1.65 -10.74
CA SER A 375 -11.71 2.94 -10.29
C SER A 375 -10.41 3.35 -10.98
N ILE A 376 -9.67 2.41 -11.59
CA ILE A 376 -8.33 2.66 -12.14
C ILE A 376 -8.31 3.83 -13.12
N PRO A 377 -9.25 3.97 -14.09
CA PRO A 377 -9.22 5.08 -15.05
C PRO A 377 -9.39 6.48 -14.43
N PHE A 378 -9.85 6.56 -13.18
CA PHE A 378 -10.11 7.80 -12.46
C PHE A 378 -9.07 8.10 -11.38
N ILE A 379 -8.05 7.22 -11.25
CA ILE A 379 -6.98 7.41 -10.26
C ILE A 379 -6.11 8.59 -10.66
N ARG A 380 -5.91 9.49 -9.70
CA ARG A 380 -4.94 10.58 -9.79
C ARG A 380 -3.81 10.36 -8.80
N THR A 381 -2.65 10.96 -9.08
CA THR A 381 -1.47 10.92 -8.22
C THR A 381 -1.26 12.28 -7.56
N VAL A 382 -0.68 12.26 -6.37
CA VAL A 382 -0.08 13.47 -5.80
C VAL A 382 1.23 13.78 -6.53
N PRO A 383 1.77 14.99 -6.42
CA PRO A 383 3.06 15.35 -7.03
C PRO A 383 4.19 14.39 -6.61
N ILE A 384 5.01 14.02 -7.58
CA ILE A 384 6.20 13.18 -7.34
C ILE A 384 7.38 14.11 -7.11
N MET A 385 7.68 14.40 -5.84
CA MET A 385 8.78 15.28 -5.44
C MET A 385 9.37 14.82 -4.10
N GLU A 386 10.60 15.24 -3.82
CA GLU A 386 11.37 14.79 -2.65
C GLU A 386 10.70 15.13 -1.32
N THR A 387 10.08 16.29 -1.27
CA THR A 387 9.50 16.92 -0.07
C THR A 387 7.99 16.74 0.05
N TRP A 388 7.36 15.97 -0.87
CA TRP A 388 5.90 15.85 -0.87
C TRP A 388 5.31 15.36 0.44
N VAL A 389 6.00 14.42 1.10
CA VAL A 389 5.51 13.85 2.37
C VAL A 389 5.42 14.91 3.46
N ASP A 390 6.41 15.80 3.55
CA ASP A 390 6.40 16.89 4.52
C ASP A 390 5.25 17.87 4.24
N ILE A 391 5.03 18.20 2.96
CA ILE A 391 3.91 19.03 2.51
C ILE A 391 2.57 18.38 2.87
N GLU A 392 2.41 17.09 2.56
CA GLU A 392 1.20 16.32 2.82
C GLU A 392 0.88 16.23 4.30
N ASP A 393 1.88 15.94 5.15
CA ASP A 393 1.72 15.79 6.59
C ASP A 393 1.34 17.14 7.23
N LEU A 394 2.05 18.25 6.88
CA LEU A 394 1.75 19.58 7.38
C LEU A 394 0.36 20.09 6.99
N ALA A 395 -0.01 19.89 5.72
CA ALA A 395 -1.35 20.28 5.26
C ALA A 395 -2.43 19.40 5.91
N GLY A 396 -2.16 18.11 6.08
CA GLY A 396 -3.05 17.16 6.75
C GLY A 396 -3.34 17.53 8.20
N GLU A 397 -2.32 17.98 8.94
CA GLU A 397 -2.50 18.49 10.33
C GLU A 397 -3.47 19.67 10.39
N GLU A 398 -3.35 20.64 9.49
CA GLU A 398 -4.22 21.81 9.48
C GLU A 398 -5.65 21.44 9.05
N LEU A 399 -5.82 20.57 8.04
CA LEU A 399 -7.14 20.08 7.62
C LEU A 399 -7.81 19.29 8.75
N LYS A 400 -7.05 18.51 9.51
CA LYS A 400 -7.54 17.78 10.69
C LYS A 400 -8.06 18.73 11.78
N ARG A 401 -7.38 19.87 11.99
CA ARG A 401 -7.86 20.91 12.93
C ARG A 401 -9.21 21.48 12.49
N ALA A 402 -9.39 21.75 11.19
CA ALA A 402 -10.68 22.22 10.69
C ALA A 402 -11.76 21.15 10.82
N PHE A 403 -11.44 19.90 10.49
CA PHE A 403 -12.39 18.78 10.57
C PHE A 403 -12.94 18.57 11.99
N TYR A 404 -12.12 18.77 13.01
CA TYR A 404 -12.55 18.70 14.42
C TYR A 404 -12.97 20.03 15.03
N GLY A 405 -13.26 21.04 14.19
CA GLY A 405 -13.79 22.34 14.66
C GLY A 405 -12.80 23.22 15.45
N GLN A 406 -11.51 22.90 15.42
CA GLN A 406 -10.45 23.65 16.10
C GLN A 406 -9.95 24.86 15.29
N ALA A 407 -10.33 24.96 14.02
CA ALA A 407 -10.06 26.07 13.13
C ALA A 407 -11.19 26.17 12.09
N THR A 408 -11.35 27.35 11.50
CA THR A 408 -12.20 27.46 10.29
C THR A 408 -11.47 26.87 9.08
N VAL A 409 -12.20 26.49 8.04
CA VAL A 409 -11.61 25.97 6.78
C VAL A 409 -10.64 27.01 6.19
N ASP A 410 -10.98 28.30 6.22
CA ASP A 410 -10.09 29.38 5.72
C ASP A 410 -8.79 29.49 6.50
N GLN A 411 -8.85 29.37 7.83
CA GLN A 411 -7.66 29.38 8.68
C GLN A 411 -6.79 28.16 8.40
N ALA A 412 -7.38 26.98 8.27
CA ALA A 412 -6.65 25.73 8.00
C ALA A 412 -5.98 25.78 6.61
N ILE A 413 -6.68 26.23 5.58
CA ILE A 413 -6.11 26.39 4.23
C ILE A 413 -4.94 27.38 4.25
N ALA A 414 -5.12 28.56 4.86
CA ALA A 414 -4.06 29.58 4.93
C ALA A 414 -2.83 29.06 5.67
N ALA A 415 -3.03 28.36 6.79
CA ALA A 415 -1.94 27.76 7.57
C ALA A 415 -1.25 26.63 6.80
N ALA A 416 -2.01 25.74 6.14
CA ALA A 416 -1.47 24.66 5.32
C ALA A 416 -0.55 25.20 4.20
N ILE A 417 -1.01 26.23 3.46
CA ILE A 417 -0.23 26.85 2.40
C ILE A 417 1.05 27.49 2.98
N ALA A 418 0.93 28.26 4.05
CA ALA A 418 2.07 28.96 4.66
C ALA A 418 3.11 27.99 5.19
N ARG A 419 2.70 26.94 5.91
CA ARG A 419 3.60 25.93 6.49
C ARG A 419 4.27 25.06 5.44
N ALA A 420 3.58 24.73 4.36
CA ALA A 420 4.10 23.90 3.28
C ALA A 420 5.01 24.66 2.31
N GLN A 421 4.88 26.00 2.20
CA GLN A 421 5.58 26.80 1.20
C GLN A 421 7.11 26.60 1.16
N PRO A 422 7.85 26.51 2.28
CA PRO A 422 9.29 26.30 2.24
C PRO A 422 9.73 25.01 1.55
N PHE A 423 8.88 24.00 1.51
CA PHE A 423 9.19 22.69 0.93
C PHE A 423 9.06 22.64 -0.60
N PHE A 424 8.42 23.62 -1.21
CA PHE A 424 8.36 23.74 -2.68
C PHE A 424 9.66 24.33 -3.27
N GLY A 425 10.42 25.10 -2.51
CA GLY A 425 11.69 25.70 -2.97
C GLY A 425 12.91 24.79 -2.83
N ALA A 426 12.81 23.71 -2.05
CA ALA A 426 13.94 22.81 -1.77
C ALA A 426 14.25 21.80 -2.89
N SER A 427 13.40 21.70 -3.91
CA SER A 427 13.45 20.69 -4.99
C SER A 427 13.96 21.22 -6.34
N GLN A 428 14.60 22.42 -6.37
CA GLN A 428 15.18 23.01 -7.59
C GLN A 428 16.65 22.71 -7.74
#